data_e1447a452c816c350e391217e0565f2c
#
_entry.id   e1447a452c816c350e391217e0565f2c
#
_cell.length_a   1.000
_cell.length_b   1.000
_cell.length_c   1.000
_cell.angle_alpha   90.00
_cell.angle_beta   90.00
_cell.angle_gamma   90.00
#
_symmetry.space_group_name_H-M   'P 1'
#
loop_
_entity.id
_entity.type
_entity.pdbx_description
1 polymer ?
#
loop_
_entity_poly.entity_id
_entity_poly.type
_entity_poly.pdbx_seq_one_letter_code
_entity_poly.pdbx_strand_id
1 'polypeptide(L)'
;LRSAAFFGCSGCIKTKDHSPGVTPAVSKASVGVAEWFPIFETTNLARFLADQKKNGFWIIGLASDGKTDLRKLERDRPLLLVFGNEGKGLRQLVKQQCDWDVRIDGTEQVESLNVSVAAALACYQLGAHDENLACKGFVSA
;
A
#
# COMPACT_ATOMS: atom_id res chain seq x y z
N LEU A 1 0.26 2.80 9.26
CA LEU A 1 -1.13 2.76 9.74
C LEU A 1 -1.75 4.14 9.87
N ARG A 2 -1.15 5.05 10.67
CA ARG A 2 -1.72 6.38 10.94
C ARG A 2 -2.06 7.17 9.66
N SER A 3 -1.12 7.27 8.71
CA SER A 3 -1.35 7.97 7.44
C SER A 3 -2.45 7.32 6.61
N ALA A 4 -2.49 5.99 6.54
CA ALA A 4 -3.52 5.27 5.80
C ALA A 4 -4.92 5.55 6.37
N ALA A 5 -5.06 5.46 7.69
CA ALA A 5 -6.33 5.77 8.36
C ALA A 5 -6.72 7.25 8.18
N PHE A 6 -5.75 8.17 8.31
CA PHE A 6 -5.98 9.61 8.15
C PHE A 6 -6.47 9.98 6.74
N PHE A 7 -5.91 9.33 5.72
CA PHE A 7 -6.30 9.57 4.32
C PHE A 7 -7.44 8.65 3.83
N GLY A 8 -8.19 8.02 4.74
CA GLY A 8 -9.42 7.33 4.42
C GLY A 8 -9.27 5.93 3.80
N CYS A 9 -8.11 5.28 3.97
CA CYS A 9 -8.00 3.85 3.64
C CYS A 9 -8.92 3.03 4.55
N SER A 10 -9.54 1.98 4.00
CA SER A 10 -10.49 1.15 4.75
C SER A 10 -9.83 0.07 5.61
N GLY A 11 -8.53 -0.18 5.45
CA GLY A 11 -7.80 -1.16 6.23
C GLY A 11 -6.38 -1.38 5.74
N CYS A 12 -5.66 -2.23 6.43
CA CYS A 12 -4.31 -2.67 6.10
C CYS A 12 -4.29 -4.19 5.98
N ILE A 13 -3.47 -4.69 5.06
CA ILE A 13 -3.23 -6.12 4.88
C ILE A 13 -1.75 -6.38 5.11
N LYS A 14 -1.42 -7.39 5.89
CA LYS A 14 -0.05 -7.82 6.13
C LYS A 14 0.11 -9.31 5.87
N THR A 15 1.33 -9.73 5.57
CA THR A 15 1.65 -11.16 5.49
C THR A 15 1.89 -11.74 6.88
N LYS A 16 1.38 -12.94 7.15
CA LYS A 16 1.46 -13.57 8.46
C LYS A 16 2.92 -13.85 8.88
N ASP A 17 3.75 -14.29 7.94
CA ASP A 17 5.09 -14.81 8.26
C ASP A 17 6.21 -13.76 8.25
N HIS A 18 5.97 -12.56 7.78
CA HIS A 18 7.01 -11.54 7.56
C HIS A 18 6.68 -10.15 8.11
N SER A 19 5.60 -10.04 8.85
CA SER A 19 5.19 -8.78 9.44
C SER A 19 5.15 -8.90 10.97
N PRO A 20 5.74 -7.97 11.71
CA PRO A 20 5.59 -7.94 13.15
C PRO A 20 4.12 -7.82 13.53
N GLY A 21 3.72 -8.47 14.61
CA GLY A 21 2.39 -8.30 15.18
C GLY A 21 2.12 -6.85 15.59
N VAL A 22 0.88 -6.57 15.96
CA VAL A 22 0.56 -5.30 16.63
C VAL A 22 1.20 -5.35 18.02
N THR A 23 2.34 -4.70 18.15
CA THR A 23 3.09 -4.58 19.41
C THR A 23 2.75 -3.25 20.09
N PRO A 24 3.03 -3.08 21.39
CA PRO A 24 2.88 -1.78 22.07
C PRO A 24 3.64 -0.65 21.34
N ALA A 25 4.78 -0.96 20.70
CA ALA A 25 5.53 0.01 19.91
C ALA A 25 4.75 0.44 18.66
N VAL A 26 4.07 -0.48 17.97
CA VAL A 26 3.21 -0.17 16.83
C VAL A 26 2.00 0.65 17.24
N SER A 27 1.35 0.29 18.37
CA SER A 27 0.23 1.05 18.91
C SER A 27 0.66 2.49 19.26
N LYS A 28 1.80 2.65 19.93
CA LYS A 28 2.36 3.97 20.26
C LYS A 28 2.73 4.77 19.01
N ALA A 29 3.40 4.17 18.04
CA ALA A 29 3.79 4.85 16.80
C ALA A 29 2.60 5.24 15.92
N SER A 30 1.51 4.48 15.98
CA SER A 30 0.26 4.77 15.28
C SER A 30 -0.70 5.67 16.04
N VAL A 31 -0.34 6.09 17.26
CA VAL A 31 -1.20 6.92 18.16
C VAL A 31 -2.57 6.25 18.37
N GLY A 32 -2.56 4.94 18.70
CA GLY A 32 -3.76 4.15 18.97
C GLY A 32 -4.56 3.72 17.73
N VAL A 33 -4.17 4.13 16.51
CA VAL A 33 -4.87 3.73 15.28
C VAL A 33 -4.91 2.22 15.12
N ALA A 34 -3.87 1.51 15.54
CA ALA A 34 -3.80 0.05 15.47
C ALA A 34 -4.89 -0.68 16.28
N GLU A 35 -5.56 0.01 17.19
CA GLU A 35 -6.61 -0.57 18.05
C GLU A 35 -7.98 -0.63 17.37
N TRP A 36 -8.23 0.21 16.39
CA TRP A 36 -9.52 0.31 15.73
C TRP A 36 -9.46 0.18 14.19
N PHE A 37 -8.29 0.46 13.59
CA PHE A 37 -8.14 0.38 12.14
C PHE A 37 -8.05 -1.09 11.69
N PRO A 38 -8.87 -1.54 10.72
CA PRO A 38 -8.89 -2.94 10.30
C PRO A 38 -7.53 -3.41 9.77
N ILE A 39 -6.97 -4.44 10.40
CA ILE A 39 -5.73 -5.10 9.98
C ILE A 39 -6.04 -6.56 9.66
N PHE A 40 -5.89 -6.92 8.39
CA PHE A 40 -6.11 -8.27 7.89
C PHE A 40 -4.77 -9.00 7.69
N GLU A 41 -4.79 -10.31 7.83
CA GLU A 41 -3.62 -11.14 7.58
C GLU A 41 -3.86 -12.08 6.41
N THR A 42 -2.82 -12.28 5.59
CA THR A 42 -2.81 -13.28 4.53
C THR A 42 -1.52 -14.10 4.57
N THR A 43 -1.62 -15.37 4.26
CA THR A 43 -0.44 -16.26 4.13
C THR A 43 0.16 -16.19 2.73
N ASN A 44 -0.65 -15.86 1.72
CA ASN A 44 -0.21 -15.79 0.32
C ASN A 44 -0.73 -14.50 -0.32
N LEU A 45 0.12 -13.48 -0.28
CA LEU A 45 -0.22 -12.17 -0.81
C LEU A 45 -0.53 -12.20 -2.31
N ALA A 46 0.27 -12.89 -3.12
CA ALA A 46 0.05 -12.93 -4.57
C ALA A 46 -1.31 -13.53 -4.92
N ARG A 47 -1.70 -14.63 -4.25
CA ARG A 47 -3.02 -15.22 -4.42
C ARG A 47 -4.14 -14.28 -3.97
N PHE A 48 -3.97 -13.65 -2.81
CA PHE A 48 -4.92 -12.65 -2.32
C PHE A 48 -5.15 -11.53 -3.34
N LEU A 49 -4.06 -10.96 -3.89
CA LEU A 49 -4.15 -9.89 -4.89
C LEU A 49 -4.87 -10.36 -6.17
N ALA A 50 -4.56 -11.57 -6.65
CA ALA A 50 -5.24 -12.16 -7.81
C ALA A 50 -6.76 -12.30 -7.59
N ASP A 51 -7.18 -12.65 -6.37
CA ASP A 51 -8.59 -12.75 -6.04
C ASP A 51 -9.25 -11.35 -5.93
N GLN A 52 -8.54 -10.35 -5.41
CA GLN A 52 -9.07 -8.98 -5.37
C GLN A 52 -9.22 -8.35 -6.77
N LYS A 53 -8.35 -8.69 -7.71
CA LYS A 53 -8.53 -8.28 -9.12
C LYS A 53 -9.86 -8.79 -9.70
N LYS A 54 -10.25 -10.03 -9.41
CA LYS A 54 -11.56 -10.58 -9.82
C LYS A 54 -12.73 -9.83 -9.19
N ASN A 55 -12.50 -9.24 -8.00
CA ASN A 55 -13.49 -8.41 -7.30
C ASN A 55 -13.50 -6.95 -7.77
N GLY A 56 -12.78 -6.62 -8.85
CA GLY A 56 -12.78 -5.30 -9.46
C GLY A 56 -11.80 -4.30 -8.87
N PHE A 57 -10.85 -4.73 -8.04
CA PHE A 57 -9.81 -3.86 -7.51
C PHE A 57 -8.66 -3.68 -8.51
N TRP A 58 -8.11 -2.48 -8.59
CA TRP A 58 -6.79 -2.26 -9.14
C TRP A 58 -5.71 -2.49 -8.10
N ILE A 59 -4.66 -3.15 -8.51
CA ILE A 59 -3.49 -3.42 -7.69
C ILE A 59 -2.36 -2.48 -8.13
N ILE A 60 -1.98 -1.57 -7.25
CA ILE A 60 -0.97 -0.55 -7.51
C ILE A 60 0.30 -0.91 -6.73
N GLY A 61 1.32 -1.34 -7.43
CA GLY A 61 2.64 -1.60 -6.85
C GLY A 61 3.48 -0.33 -6.81
N LEU A 62 3.93 0.08 -5.63
CA LEU A 62 4.86 1.19 -5.47
C LEU A 62 6.28 0.67 -5.31
N ALA A 63 7.14 1.09 -6.23
CA ALA A 63 8.57 0.77 -6.23
C ALA A 63 9.36 1.93 -6.83
N SER A 64 10.62 2.10 -6.44
CA SER A 64 11.49 3.16 -6.97
C SER A 64 11.74 3.04 -8.48
N ASP A 65 11.73 1.80 -9.00
CA ASP A 65 11.88 1.46 -10.41
C ASP A 65 10.55 1.43 -11.19
N GLY A 66 9.47 1.93 -10.61
CA GLY A 66 8.14 1.96 -11.23
C GLY A 66 8.12 2.75 -12.55
N LYS A 67 7.27 2.32 -13.47
CA LYS A 67 7.20 2.90 -14.83
C LYS A 67 6.36 4.17 -14.91
N THR A 68 5.38 4.29 -14.03
CA THR A 68 4.41 5.39 -14.05
C THR A 68 4.63 6.29 -12.84
N ASP A 69 4.63 7.59 -13.06
CA ASP A 69 4.64 8.57 -11.96
C ASP A 69 3.28 8.52 -11.23
N LEU A 70 3.32 8.45 -9.90
CA LEU A 70 2.15 8.45 -9.03
C LEU A 70 1.17 9.60 -9.35
N ARG A 71 1.70 10.77 -9.69
CA ARG A 71 0.90 11.97 -10.03
C ARG A 71 0.06 11.84 -11.29
N LYS A 72 0.44 10.90 -12.19
CA LYS A 72 -0.24 10.66 -13.46
C LYS A 72 -1.25 9.52 -13.38
N LEU A 73 -1.35 8.85 -12.23
CA LEU A 73 -2.28 7.76 -12.06
C LEU A 73 -3.69 8.31 -11.82
N GLU A 74 -4.54 8.12 -12.80
CA GLU A 74 -5.98 8.34 -12.68
C GLU A 74 -6.64 7.06 -12.17
N ARG A 75 -7.69 7.21 -11.35
CA ARG A 75 -8.42 6.07 -10.80
C ARG A 75 -9.91 6.18 -11.08
N ASP A 76 -10.50 5.07 -11.45
CA ASP A 76 -11.93 4.93 -11.71
C ASP A 76 -12.59 3.83 -10.87
N ARG A 77 -11.82 3.16 -10.00
CA ARG A 77 -12.27 2.03 -9.21
C ARG A 77 -11.53 1.90 -7.88
N PRO A 78 -12.02 1.05 -6.97
CA PRO A 78 -11.32 0.73 -5.72
C PRO A 78 -9.93 0.19 -6.00
N LEU A 79 -8.96 0.54 -5.16
CA LEU A 79 -7.59 0.11 -5.34
C LEU A 79 -6.96 -0.44 -4.06
N LEU A 80 -5.94 -1.28 -4.26
CA LEU A 80 -5.03 -1.76 -3.25
C LEU A 80 -3.63 -1.23 -3.54
N LEU A 81 -3.06 -0.51 -2.57
CA LEU A 81 -1.68 -0.05 -2.63
C LEU A 81 -0.76 -1.13 -2.06
N VAL A 82 0.25 -1.54 -2.82
CA VAL A 82 1.22 -2.56 -2.42
C VAL A 82 2.60 -1.95 -2.35
N PHE A 83 3.23 -2.08 -1.19
CA PHE A 83 4.57 -1.55 -0.93
C PHE A 83 5.55 -2.70 -0.75
N GLY A 84 6.70 -2.60 -1.38
CA GLY A 84 7.79 -3.54 -1.22
C GLY A 84 8.57 -3.30 0.08
N ASN A 85 9.39 -4.30 0.46
CA ASN A 85 10.32 -4.16 1.55
C ASN A 85 11.45 -3.19 1.19
N GLU A 86 11.98 -2.48 2.20
CA GLU A 86 13.16 -1.64 2.04
C GLU A 86 14.34 -2.46 1.48
N GLY A 87 14.95 -1.95 0.41
CA GLY A 87 16.11 -2.56 -0.26
C GLY A 87 15.80 -3.69 -1.25
N LYS A 88 14.71 -4.45 -1.10
CA LYS A 88 14.34 -5.56 -2.01
C LYS A 88 13.17 -5.25 -2.93
N GLY A 89 12.45 -4.15 -2.66
CA GLY A 89 11.26 -3.78 -3.42
C GLY A 89 10.15 -4.82 -3.36
N LEU A 90 9.35 -4.89 -4.42
CA LEU A 90 8.27 -5.86 -4.55
C LEU A 90 8.80 -7.24 -4.99
N ARG A 91 8.34 -8.30 -4.31
CA ARG A 91 8.65 -9.67 -4.74
C ARG A 91 8.06 -9.93 -6.14
N GLN A 92 8.75 -10.68 -6.97
CA GLN A 92 8.38 -10.92 -8.36
C GLN A 92 6.93 -11.41 -8.54
N LEU A 93 6.49 -12.39 -7.75
CA LEU A 93 5.11 -12.91 -7.82
C LEU A 93 4.06 -11.86 -7.45
N VAL A 94 4.38 -10.95 -6.54
CA VAL A 94 3.52 -9.83 -6.15
C VAL A 94 3.50 -8.78 -7.26
N LYS A 95 4.67 -8.44 -7.81
CA LYS A 95 4.80 -7.48 -8.93
C LYS A 95 4.00 -7.93 -10.16
N GLN A 96 3.94 -9.24 -10.45
CA GLN A 96 3.12 -9.80 -11.53
C GLN A 96 1.61 -9.62 -11.33
N GLN A 97 1.15 -9.43 -10.10
CA GLN A 97 -0.27 -9.15 -9.81
C GLN A 97 -0.61 -7.68 -9.90
N CYS A 98 0.38 -6.79 -9.92
CA CYS A 98 0.13 -5.35 -10.04
C CYS A 98 -0.39 -4.99 -11.43
N ASP A 99 -1.43 -4.19 -11.47
CA ASP A 99 -1.96 -3.61 -12.72
C ASP A 99 -1.13 -2.39 -13.12
N TRP A 100 -0.59 -1.69 -12.12
CA TRP A 100 0.26 -0.53 -12.30
C TRP A 100 1.52 -0.65 -11.44
N ASP A 101 2.64 -0.34 -12.05
CA ASP A 101 3.96 -0.27 -11.43
C ASP A 101 4.33 1.21 -11.33
N VAL A 102 4.22 1.76 -10.12
CA VAL A 102 4.21 3.20 -9.88
C VAL A 102 5.41 3.61 -9.05
N ARG A 103 5.98 4.75 -9.37
CA ARG A 103 7.03 5.39 -8.58
C ARG A 103 6.60 6.78 -8.12
N ILE A 104 7.24 7.26 -7.08
CA ILE A 104 7.19 8.66 -6.66
C ILE A 104 8.43 9.33 -7.25
N ASP A 105 8.24 10.23 -8.20
CA ASP A 105 9.35 10.97 -8.80
C ASP A 105 10.00 11.91 -7.78
N GLY A 106 11.30 11.87 -7.75
CA GLY A 106 12.16 12.71 -6.93
C GLY A 106 13.41 13.14 -7.70
N THR A 107 14.40 13.63 -6.99
CA THR A 107 15.72 13.94 -7.57
C THR A 107 16.54 12.66 -7.74
N GLU A 108 17.42 12.62 -8.74
CA GLU A 108 18.31 11.46 -8.99
C GLU A 108 19.32 11.21 -7.86
N GLN A 109 19.50 12.15 -6.95
CA GLN A 109 20.46 12.08 -5.85
C GLN A 109 20.00 11.17 -4.69
N VAL A 110 18.71 10.84 -4.63
CA VAL A 110 18.11 10.00 -3.58
C VAL A 110 17.35 8.86 -4.24
N GLU A 111 17.82 7.63 -4.03
CA GLU A 111 17.25 6.44 -4.70
C GLU A 111 15.82 6.10 -4.30
N SER A 112 15.46 6.32 -3.04
CA SER A 112 14.14 5.95 -2.54
C SER A 112 13.76 6.72 -1.28
N LEU A 113 12.46 6.80 -1.03
CA LEU A 113 11.90 7.30 0.23
C LEU A 113 11.73 6.15 1.23
N ASN A 114 11.74 6.49 2.51
CA ASN A 114 11.26 5.57 3.53
C ASN A 114 9.83 5.09 3.18
N VAL A 115 9.56 3.80 3.36
CA VAL A 115 8.28 3.19 2.96
C VAL A 115 7.07 3.84 3.63
N SER A 116 7.19 4.31 4.87
CA SER A 116 6.08 4.99 5.57
C SER A 116 5.79 6.37 4.98
N VAL A 117 6.82 7.07 4.48
CA VAL A 117 6.67 8.36 3.79
C VAL A 117 6.06 8.13 2.40
N ALA A 118 6.58 7.16 1.65
CA ALA A 118 6.02 6.79 0.34
C ALA A 118 4.54 6.38 0.46
N ALA A 119 4.21 5.61 1.49
CA ALA A 119 2.83 5.22 1.79
C ALA A 119 1.95 6.43 2.11
N ALA A 120 2.43 7.39 2.89
CA ALA A 120 1.67 8.59 3.22
C ALA A 120 1.37 9.42 1.96
N LEU A 121 2.36 9.62 1.08
CA LEU A 121 2.19 10.34 -0.18
C LEU A 121 1.22 9.62 -1.13
N ALA A 122 1.33 8.29 -1.26
CA ALA A 122 0.43 7.52 -2.09
C ALA A 122 -1.01 7.54 -1.55
N CYS A 123 -1.19 7.41 -0.24
CA CYS A 123 -2.51 7.53 0.39
C CYS A 123 -3.09 8.94 0.24
N TYR A 124 -2.27 9.99 0.30
CA TYR A 124 -2.70 11.36 0.06
C TYR A 124 -3.16 11.54 -1.39
N GLN A 125 -2.35 11.12 -2.35
CA GLN A 125 -2.63 11.27 -3.78
C GLN A 125 -3.83 10.43 -4.24
N LEU A 126 -3.96 9.20 -3.72
CA LEU A 126 -4.95 8.22 -4.15
C LEU A 126 -6.00 7.90 -3.07
N GLY A 127 -5.95 8.59 -1.93
CA GLY A 127 -6.88 8.41 -0.83
C GLY A 127 -8.30 8.87 -1.17
N ALA A 128 -9.22 8.65 -0.25
CA ALA A 128 -10.63 8.89 -0.45
C ALA A 128 -10.97 10.38 -0.45
N HIS A 129 -10.78 11.03 -1.59
CA HIS A 129 -11.46 12.30 -1.86
C HIS A 129 -12.89 12.06 -2.40
N ASP A 130 -13.22 10.81 -2.73
CA ASP A 130 -14.54 10.36 -3.18
C ASP A 130 -14.95 9.12 -2.38
N GLU A 131 -16.04 9.20 -1.65
CA GLU A 131 -16.56 8.12 -0.80
C GLU A 131 -16.85 6.83 -1.58
N ASN A 132 -17.13 6.94 -2.88
CA ASN A 132 -17.37 5.80 -3.77
C ASN A 132 -16.08 5.11 -4.26
N LEU A 133 -14.94 5.79 -4.18
CA LEU A 133 -13.65 5.32 -4.69
C LEU A 133 -12.59 5.16 -3.59
N ALA A 134 -13.00 4.93 -2.35
CA ALA A 134 -12.08 4.78 -1.22
C ALA A 134 -10.95 3.78 -1.52
N CYS A 135 -9.74 4.13 -1.14
CA CYS A 135 -8.61 3.20 -1.10
C CYS A 135 -8.96 2.10 -0.08
N LYS A 136 -9.31 0.91 -0.58
CA LYS A 136 -9.86 -0.16 0.28
C LYS A 136 -8.79 -1.00 0.96
N GLY A 137 -7.51 -0.75 0.71
CA GLY A 137 -6.49 -1.49 1.44
C GLY A 137 -5.07 -1.00 1.15
N PHE A 138 -4.27 -1.18 2.17
CA PHE A 138 -2.83 -0.96 2.18
C PHE A 138 -2.16 -2.30 2.45
N VAL A 139 -1.21 -2.71 1.62
CA VAL A 139 -0.50 -3.98 1.77
C VAL A 139 0.98 -3.71 1.94
N SER A 140 1.55 -4.18 3.04
CA SER A 140 3.01 -4.32 3.19
C SER A 140 3.42 -5.72 2.73
N ALA A 141 4.17 -5.77 1.68
CA ALA A 141 4.71 -7.01 1.14
C ALA A 141 6.09 -7.33 1.74
#